data_2d6648aa65a3eca47f71e6f902d3a7a3
#
_entry.id   2d6648aa65a3eca47f71e6f902d3a7a3
#
_cell.length_a   1.000
_cell.length_b   1.000
_cell.length_c   1.000
_cell.angle_alpha   90.00
_cell.angle_beta   90.00
_cell.angle_gamma   90.00
#
_symmetry.space_group_name_H-M   'P 1'
#
loop_
_entity.id
_entity.type
_entity.pdbx_description
1 polymer ?
#
loop_
_entity_poly.entity_id
_entity_poly.type
_entity_poly.pdbx_seq_one_letter_code
_entity_poly.pdbx_strand_id
1 'polypeptide(L)'
;MLPSTCSKVSLRQRPIKDDRLSLYLDYYPPIRNPKTMKMSRREYLGFYIYAKPRTKAQKEYNDAIIMRAEIIRCRRQEAVINNEFGFMDREQPKADFLEYFEMKSKRHYQKWEIVYLHFKRFTNGKCTFGEVTVDLCNRFWEYLLSTTQLRHPKLMLTVNSAAGYFSTFRALLKEAYKERLIKENINDFLEAIEYEEVKKNFLTAEEVKALARTPCEIDVLKRASLFSILTGLRISDIISLKWDDIRLDADGEMAMFIRIQKTQKESIHPLSPEMLALCGERSFGLVFKGFNRSMAQYPLKEWLKAAGITKRVTFHRFRDTFATLQLAAGTDIYTVSKMLDHANVTTTQIYAKLVDSTKRDTVDRIKLK
;
A
#
# COMPACT_ATOMS: atom_id res chain seq x y z
N MET A 1 -43.48 -15.12 -14.10
CA MET A 1 -42.88 -16.46 -14.12
C MET A 1 -41.48 -16.33 -13.51
N LEU A 2 -41.21 -16.96 -12.38
CA LEU A 2 -39.85 -17.09 -11.87
C LEU A 2 -39.03 -17.89 -12.89
N PRO A 3 -37.77 -17.47 -13.23
CA PRO A 3 -36.95 -18.27 -14.15
C PRO A 3 -36.74 -19.64 -13.50
N SER A 4 -37.04 -20.71 -14.29
CA SER A 4 -36.85 -22.10 -13.84
C SER A 4 -35.37 -22.27 -13.45
N THR A 5 -35.10 -22.46 -12.17
CA THR A 5 -33.75 -22.76 -11.67
C THR A 5 -33.33 -24.16 -12.15
N CYS A 6 -32.09 -24.28 -12.64
CA CYS A 6 -31.53 -25.58 -12.99
C CYS A 6 -31.59 -26.50 -11.76
N SER A 7 -32.20 -27.66 -11.94
CA SER A 7 -32.37 -28.65 -10.86
C SER A 7 -31.52 -29.90 -11.06
N LYS A 8 -30.99 -30.13 -12.26
CA LYS A 8 -30.29 -31.36 -12.60
C LYS A 8 -29.08 -31.15 -13.50
N VAL A 9 -27.95 -31.71 -13.10
CA VAL A 9 -26.72 -31.82 -13.90
C VAL A 9 -26.45 -33.29 -14.21
N SER A 10 -26.42 -33.66 -15.48
CA SER A 10 -26.20 -35.03 -15.93
C SER A 10 -24.90 -35.16 -16.71
N LEU A 11 -24.11 -36.20 -16.44
CA LEU A 11 -22.95 -36.56 -17.24
C LEU A 11 -23.46 -37.28 -18.51
N ARG A 12 -23.06 -36.79 -19.68
CA ARG A 12 -23.39 -37.34 -20.95
C ARG A 12 -22.18 -37.52 -21.84
N GLN A 13 -22.30 -38.33 -22.86
CA GLN A 13 -21.24 -38.64 -23.81
C GLN A 13 -21.71 -38.38 -25.24
N ARG A 14 -20.78 -37.97 -26.11
CA ARG A 14 -21.03 -37.72 -27.55
C ARG A 14 -19.94 -38.39 -28.38
N PRO A 15 -20.30 -39.12 -29.44
CA PRO A 15 -19.34 -39.68 -30.38
C PRO A 15 -18.50 -38.58 -31.04
N ILE A 16 -17.21 -38.86 -31.21
CA ILE A 16 -16.26 -38.08 -31.97
C ILE A 16 -15.47 -39.00 -32.90
N LYS A 17 -14.52 -38.44 -33.68
CA LYS A 17 -13.65 -39.23 -34.53
C LYS A 17 -12.84 -40.26 -33.76
N ASP A 18 -12.28 -41.26 -34.43
CA ASP A 18 -11.34 -42.27 -33.89
C ASP A 18 -11.93 -43.18 -32.80
N ASP A 19 -13.21 -43.59 -32.95
CA ASP A 19 -13.90 -44.52 -32.06
C ASP A 19 -13.84 -44.09 -30.58
N ARG A 20 -13.89 -42.76 -30.34
CA ARG A 20 -13.91 -42.15 -29.01
C ARG A 20 -15.22 -41.42 -28.72
N LEU A 21 -15.46 -41.24 -27.41
CA LEU A 21 -16.59 -40.45 -26.89
C LEU A 21 -16.06 -39.27 -26.12
N SER A 22 -16.60 -38.08 -26.35
CA SER A 22 -16.32 -36.87 -25.56
C SER A 22 -17.34 -36.74 -24.43
N LEU A 23 -16.88 -36.51 -23.21
CA LEU A 23 -17.74 -36.32 -22.03
C LEU A 23 -18.13 -34.86 -21.88
N TYR A 24 -19.41 -34.61 -21.55
CA TYR A 24 -19.94 -33.29 -21.25
C TYR A 24 -21.02 -33.34 -20.18
N LEU A 25 -21.23 -32.22 -19.50
CA LEU A 25 -22.34 -32.04 -18.57
C LEU A 25 -23.52 -31.39 -19.29
N ASP A 26 -24.71 -31.89 -19.01
CA ASP A 26 -26.00 -31.39 -19.56
C ASP A 26 -26.80 -30.80 -18.39
N TYR A 27 -27.11 -29.50 -18.49
CA TYR A 27 -27.84 -28.73 -17.48
C TYR A 27 -29.31 -28.63 -17.89
N TYR A 28 -30.20 -29.04 -16.97
CA TYR A 28 -31.63 -28.96 -17.21
C TYR A 28 -32.36 -28.32 -16.01
N PRO A 29 -33.13 -27.26 -16.27
CA PRO A 29 -33.10 -26.38 -17.45
C PRO A 29 -31.71 -25.71 -17.64
N PRO A 30 -31.49 -25.11 -18.84
CA PRO A 30 -30.24 -24.42 -19.12
C PRO A 30 -29.91 -23.36 -18.07
N ILE A 31 -28.61 -23.17 -17.80
CA ILE A 31 -28.12 -22.13 -16.89
C ILE A 31 -27.60 -20.92 -17.66
N ARG A 32 -27.74 -19.73 -17.08
CA ARG A 32 -27.24 -18.49 -17.66
C ARG A 32 -25.77 -18.32 -17.32
N ASN A 33 -24.92 -18.21 -18.33
CA ASN A 33 -23.51 -17.87 -18.11
C ASN A 33 -23.40 -16.42 -17.64
N PRO A 34 -22.85 -16.14 -16.45
CA PRO A 34 -22.84 -14.79 -15.88
C PRO A 34 -21.97 -13.81 -16.68
N LYS A 35 -20.99 -14.28 -17.45
CA LYS A 35 -20.09 -13.46 -18.26
C LYS A 35 -20.66 -13.11 -19.62
N THR A 36 -21.16 -14.13 -20.35
CA THR A 36 -21.69 -13.94 -21.71
C THR A 36 -23.17 -13.58 -21.71
N MET A 37 -23.84 -13.71 -20.57
CA MET A 37 -25.28 -13.53 -20.37
C MET A 37 -26.14 -14.48 -21.26
N LYS A 38 -25.52 -15.45 -21.94
CA LYS A 38 -26.20 -16.44 -22.79
C LYS A 38 -26.59 -17.67 -21.97
N MET A 39 -27.71 -18.28 -22.37
CA MET A 39 -28.14 -19.57 -21.81
C MET A 39 -27.22 -20.67 -22.32
N SER A 40 -26.70 -21.50 -21.41
CA SER A 40 -25.87 -22.65 -21.75
C SER A 40 -26.48 -23.93 -21.20
N ARG A 41 -26.61 -24.91 -22.06
CA ARG A 41 -27.09 -26.24 -21.68
C ARG A 41 -25.97 -27.25 -21.52
N ARG A 42 -24.83 -27.06 -22.19
CA ARG A 42 -23.74 -28.03 -22.24
C ARG A 42 -22.41 -27.45 -21.76
N GLU A 43 -21.70 -28.23 -20.97
CA GLU A 43 -20.31 -27.97 -20.55
C GLU A 43 -19.44 -29.15 -20.97
N TYR A 44 -18.58 -28.97 -21.99
CA TYR A 44 -17.64 -30.01 -22.41
C TYR A 44 -16.46 -30.09 -21.42
N LEU A 45 -16.19 -31.30 -20.93
CA LEU A 45 -15.14 -31.52 -19.89
C LEU A 45 -13.73 -31.60 -20.48
N GLY A 46 -13.61 -31.81 -21.79
CA GLY A 46 -12.33 -32.09 -22.43
C GLY A 46 -11.81 -33.49 -22.14
N PHE A 47 -12.67 -34.37 -21.65
CA PHE A 47 -12.35 -35.76 -21.35
C PHE A 47 -12.87 -36.65 -22.46
N TYR A 48 -12.07 -37.65 -22.83
CA TYR A 48 -12.36 -38.58 -23.91
C TYR A 48 -12.18 -40.01 -23.41
N ILE A 49 -13.09 -40.88 -23.81
CA ILE A 49 -13.07 -42.32 -23.48
C ILE A 49 -13.17 -43.14 -24.77
N TYR A 50 -12.78 -44.39 -24.73
CA TYR A 50 -12.95 -45.33 -25.84
C TYR A 50 -14.41 -45.75 -25.96
N ALA A 51 -15.01 -45.66 -27.17
CA ALA A 51 -16.39 -46.03 -27.38
C ALA A 51 -16.58 -47.57 -27.21
N LYS A 52 -15.58 -48.36 -27.66
CA LYS A 52 -15.56 -49.82 -27.55
C LYS A 52 -14.19 -50.25 -27.00
N PRO A 53 -14.00 -50.28 -25.66
CA PRO A 53 -12.71 -50.68 -25.07
C PRO A 53 -12.47 -52.18 -25.36
N ARG A 54 -11.35 -52.51 -25.98
CA ARG A 54 -10.97 -53.87 -26.38
C ARG A 54 -10.00 -54.51 -25.40
N THR A 55 -9.25 -53.77 -24.66
CA THR A 55 -8.25 -54.25 -23.70
C THR A 55 -8.64 -53.89 -22.28
N LYS A 56 -8.10 -54.66 -21.29
CA LYS A 56 -8.29 -54.37 -19.85
C LYS A 56 -7.81 -52.95 -19.51
N ALA A 57 -6.65 -52.54 -20.04
CA ALA A 57 -6.12 -51.22 -19.82
C ALA A 57 -7.03 -50.09 -20.34
N GLN A 58 -7.70 -50.30 -21.49
CA GLN A 58 -8.68 -49.35 -22.04
C GLN A 58 -9.93 -49.23 -21.15
N LYS A 59 -10.38 -50.32 -20.57
CA LYS A 59 -11.49 -50.33 -19.61
C LYS A 59 -11.13 -49.55 -18.34
N GLU A 60 -9.98 -49.87 -17.74
CA GLU A 60 -9.47 -49.18 -16.54
C GLU A 60 -9.28 -47.67 -16.78
N TYR A 61 -8.77 -47.31 -17.96
CA TYR A 61 -8.68 -45.90 -18.37
C TYR A 61 -10.06 -45.23 -18.45
N ASN A 62 -11.05 -45.85 -19.11
CA ASN A 62 -12.39 -45.33 -19.19
C ASN A 62 -13.01 -45.12 -17.79
N ASP A 63 -12.88 -46.10 -16.92
CA ASP A 63 -13.42 -46.07 -15.57
C ASP A 63 -12.81 -44.94 -14.76
N ALA A 64 -11.49 -44.74 -14.83
CA ALA A 64 -10.80 -43.64 -14.17
C ALA A 64 -11.26 -42.26 -14.69
N ILE A 65 -11.45 -42.10 -15.99
CA ILE A 65 -11.91 -40.84 -16.60
C ILE A 65 -13.38 -40.57 -16.26
N ILE A 66 -14.23 -41.59 -16.28
CA ILE A 66 -15.65 -41.47 -15.90
C ILE A 66 -15.76 -41.06 -14.43
N MET A 67 -14.96 -41.68 -13.54
CA MET A 67 -14.93 -41.33 -12.11
C MET A 67 -14.56 -39.86 -11.90
N ARG A 68 -13.54 -39.35 -12.60
CA ARG A 68 -13.17 -37.94 -12.56
C ARG A 68 -14.29 -37.03 -13.06
N ALA A 69 -14.97 -37.42 -14.14
CA ALA A 69 -16.09 -36.67 -14.70
C ALA A 69 -17.29 -36.63 -13.73
N GLU A 70 -17.57 -37.72 -13.02
CA GLU A 70 -18.62 -37.80 -11.99
C GLU A 70 -18.31 -36.89 -10.79
N ILE A 71 -17.07 -36.83 -10.32
CA ILE A 71 -16.67 -35.91 -9.27
C ILE A 71 -16.96 -34.45 -9.70
N ILE A 72 -16.64 -34.10 -10.94
CA ILE A 72 -16.93 -32.76 -11.48
C ILE A 72 -18.46 -32.56 -11.55
N ARG A 73 -19.22 -33.55 -12.02
CA ARG A 73 -20.68 -33.47 -12.07
C ARG A 73 -21.28 -33.19 -10.69
N CYS A 74 -20.84 -33.89 -9.66
CA CYS A 74 -21.32 -33.68 -8.29
C CYS A 74 -21.03 -32.25 -7.80
N ARG A 75 -19.82 -31.74 -8.01
CA ARG A 75 -19.46 -30.37 -7.66
C ARG A 75 -20.30 -29.33 -8.42
N ARG A 76 -20.62 -29.58 -9.70
CA ARG A 76 -21.48 -28.70 -10.50
C ARG A 76 -22.93 -28.74 -10.03
N GLN A 77 -23.41 -29.92 -9.64
CA GLN A 77 -24.76 -30.07 -9.07
C GLN A 77 -24.91 -29.25 -7.79
N GLU A 78 -23.93 -29.32 -6.91
CA GLU A 78 -23.88 -28.53 -5.66
C GLU A 78 -23.85 -27.03 -5.97
N ALA A 79 -22.94 -26.60 -6.85
CA ALA A 79 -22.83 -25.20 -7.26
C ALA A 79 -24.12 -24.64 -7.90
N VAL A 80 -24.82 -25.48 -8.66
CA VAL A 80 -26.12 -25.11 -9.26
C VAL A 80 -27.21 -24.95 -8.20
N ILE A 81 -27.24 -25.83 -7.20
CA ILE A 81 -28.18 -25.73 -6.07
C ILE A 81 -27.93 -24.45 -5.27
N ASN A 82 -26.64 -24.08 -5.06
CA ASN A 82 -26.21 -22.89 -4.33
C ASN A 82 -26.25 -21.60 -5.19
N ASN A 83 -26.67 -21.67 -6.45
CA ASN A 83 -26.60 -20.56 -7.41
C ASN A 83 -25.19 -19.97 -7.62
N GLU A 84 -24.17 -20.80 -7.50
CA GLU A 84 -22.76 -20.44 -7.69
C GLU A 84 -22.29 -20.76 -9.10
N PHE A 85 -22.48 -19.87 -10.07
CA PHE A 85 -22.19 -20.11 -11.49
C PHE A 85 -20.76 -19.70 -11.92
N GLY A 86 -19.87 -19.35 -11.00
CA GLY A 86 -18.48 -18.97 -11.29
C GLY A 86 -17.64 -20.07 -11.98
N PHE A 87 -18.07 -21.33 -11.88
CA PHE A 87 -17.44 -22.47 -12.58
C PHE A 87 -17.56 -22.44 -14.11
N MET A 88 -18.47 -21.64 -14.64
CA MET A 88 -18.63 -21.49 -16.11
C MET A 88 -17.49 -20.68 -16.73
N ASP A 89 -16.69 -20.01 -15.89
CA ASP A 89 -15.54 -19.23 -16.33
C ASP A 89 -14.25 -20.09 -16.29
N ARG A 90 -14.10 -20.96 -17.29
CA ARG A 90 -12.93 -21.86 -17.40
C ARG A 90 -11.62 -21.13 -17.69
N GLU A 91 -11.67 -19.86 -18.07
CA GLU A 91 -10.49 -19.08 -18.42
C GLU A 91 -9.87 -18.35 -17.22
N GLN A 92 -10.63 -18.13 -16.13
CA GLN A 92 -10.14 -17.41 -14.97
C GLN A 92 -8.83 -17.98 -14.34
N PRO A 93 -8.68 -19.30 -14.14
CA PRO A 93 -7.42 -19.83 -13.59
C PRO A 93 -6.24 -19.70 -14.55
N LYS A 94 -6.51 -19.57 -15.86
CA LYS A 94 -5.50 -19.40 -16.92
C LYS A 94 -5.24 -17.94 -17.27
N ALA A 95 -6.08 -17.02 -16.80
CA ALA A 95 -5.88 -15.59 -17.01
C ALA A 95 -4.58 -15.12 -16.38
N ASP A 96 -3.92 -14.18 -17.02
CA ASP A 96 -2.62 -13.68 -16.61
C ASP A 96 -2.76 -12.75 -15.40
N PHE A 97 -2.21 -13.18 -14.26
CA PHE A 97 -2.18 -12.39 -13.03
C PHE A 97 -1.21 -11.21 -13.13
N LEU A 98 -0.10 -11.36 -13.89
CA LEU A 98 0.85 -10.26 -14.08
C LEU A 98 0.23 -9.12 -14.90
N GLU A 99 -0.56 -9.43 -15.92
CA GLU A 99 -1.29 -8.42 -16.70
C GLU A 99 -2.28 -7.66 -15.80
N TYR A 100 -3.02 -8.38 -14.97
CA TYR A 100 -3.90 -7.77 -13.97
C TYR A 100 -3.12 -6.87 -13.00
N PHE A 101 -1.99 -7.34 -12.48
CA PHE A 101 -1.15 -6.57 -11.57
C PHE A 101 -0.62 -5.31 -12.25
N GLU A 102 -0.12 -5.42 -13.48
CA GLU A 102 0.36 -4.28 -14.25
C GLU A 102 -0.74 -3.22 -14.45
N MET A 103 -1.94 -3.65 -14.85
CA MET A 103 -3.08 -2.76 -15.00
C MET A 103 -3.40 -2.01 -13.69
N LYS A 104 -3.41 -2.72 -12.55
CA LYS A 104 -3.65 -2.12 -11.24
C LYS A 104 -2.52 -1.18 -10.83
N SER A 105 -1.27 -1.54 -11.10
CA SER A 105 -0.11 -0.71 -10.75
C SER A 105 -0.13 0.66 -11.45
N LYS A 106 -0.62 0.72 -12.68
CA LYS A 106 -0.77 1.97 -13.46
C LYS A 106 -1.86 2.90 -12.92
N ARG A 107 -2.83 2.37 -12.14
CA ARG A 107 -3.93 3.14 -11.53
C ARG A 107 -3.59 3.66 -10.13
N HIS A 108 -2.52 3.16 -9.54
CA HIS A 108 -2.08 3.51 -8.20
C HIS A 108 -0.76 4.32 -8.23
N TYR A 109 -0.24 4.69 -7.06
CA TYR A 109 1.00 5.44 -6.93
C TYR A 109 2.23 4.55 -7.15
N GLN A 110 3.38 5.18 -7.44
CA GLN A 110 4.66 4.58 -7.87
C GLN A 110 5.09 3.30 -7.09
N LYS A 111 4.73 3.17 -5.81
CA LYS A 111 5.07 1.98 -5.01
C LYS A 111 4.46 0.69 -5.59
N TRP A 112 3.26 0.76 -6.17
CA TRP A 112 2.61 -0.39 -6.81
C TRP A 112 3.39 -0.90 -8.02
N GLU A 113 3.94 0.02 -8.81
CA GLU A 113 4.80 -0.34 -9.94
C GLU A 113 6.08 -1.04 -9.48
N ILE A 114 6.72 -0.54 -8.41
CA ILE A 114 7.91 -1.19 -7.83
C ILE A 114 7.58 -2.61 -7.35
N VAL A 115 6.44 -2.82 -6.69
CA VAL A 115 6.01 -4.14 -6.21
C VAL A 115 5.70 -5.07 -7.39
N TYR A 116 5.04 -4.56 -8.43
CA TYR A 116 4.82 -5.30 -9.68
C TYR A 116 6.14 -5.78 -10.29
N LEU A 117 7.15 -4.91 -10.40
CA LEU A 117 8.45 -5.26 -10.96
C LEU A 117 9.18 -6.31 -10.11
N HIS A 118 9.10 -6.24 -8.77
CA HIS A 118 9.62 -7.29 -7.89
C HIS A 118 8.88 -8.61 -8.09
N PHE A 119 7.56 -8.59 -8.17
CA PHE A 119 6.77 -9.80 -8.39
C PHE A 119 7.03 -10.40 -9.77
N LYS A 120 7.11 -9.58 -10.82
CA LYS A 120 7.48 -10.00 -12.17
C LYS A 120 8.86 -10.66 -12.21
N ARG A 121 9.85 -10.10 -11.51
CA ARG A 121 11.18 -10.69 -11.36
C ARG A 121 11.14 -12.02 -10.62
N PHE A 122 10.39 -12.10 -9.53
CA PHE A 122 10.23 -13.32 -8.74
C PHE A 122 9.58 -14.46 -9.52
N THR A 123 8.58 -14.17 -10.36
CA THR A 123 7.86 -15.16 -11.17
C THR A 123 8.48 -15.38 -12.56
N ASN A 124 9.67 -14.82 -12.84
CA ASN A 124 10.32 -14.87 -14.15
C ASN A 124 9.40 -14.39 -15.30
N GLY A 125 8.55 -13.39 -15.03
CA GLY A 125 7.71 -12.77 -16.03
C GLY A 125 6.45 -13.53 -16.42
N LYS A 126 6.05 -14.57 -15.65
CA LYS A 126 4.84 -15.36 -15.91
C LYS A 126 4.17 -15.75 -14.60
N CYS A 127 2.87 -15.48 -14.50
CA CYS A 127 2.05 -15.94 -13.39
C CYS A 127 0.57 -15.87 -13.78
N THR A 128 -0.15 -16.96 -13.65
CA THR A 128 -1.59 -17.04 -13.83
C THR A 128 -2.33 -16.94 -12.51
N PHE A 129 -3.62 -16.60 -12.51
CA PHE A 129 -4.44 -16.60 -11.29
C PHE A 129 -4.48 -17.97 -10.59
N GLY A 130 -4.39 -19.05 -11.35
CA GLY A 130 -4.37 -20.41 -10.78
C GLY A 130 -3.09 -20.73 -10.00
N GLU A 131 -1.99 -20.02 -10.27
CA GLU A 131 -0.72 -20.17 -9.57
C GLU A 131 -0.63 -19.31 -8.32
N VAL A 132 -1.55 -18.34 -8.14
CA VAL A 132 -1.56 -17.48 -6.95
C VAL A 132 -2.14 -18.26 -5.76
N THR A 133 -1.27 -18.97 -5.07
CA THR A 133 -1.55 -19.80 -3.89
C THR A 133 -0.93 -19.17 -2.64
N VAL A 134 -1.32 -19.66 -1.46
CA VAL A 134 -0.69 -19.28 -0.18
C VAL A 134 0.82 -19.55 -0.22
N ASP A 135 1.21 -20.71 -0.77
CA ASP A 135 2.63 -21.08 -0.93
C ASP A 135 3.41 -20.07 -1.80
N LEU A 136 2.88 -19.71 -2.98
CA LEU A 136 3.51 -18.69 -3.83
C LEU A 136 3.65 -17.36 -3.10
N CYS A 137 2.64 -16.95 -2.36
CA CYS A 137 2.65 -15.70 -1.60
C CYS A 137 3.70 -15.70 -0.48
N ASN A 138 3.84 -16.83 0.25
CA ASN A 138 4.87 -17.00 1.27
C ASN A 138 6.28 -16.99 0.67
N ARG A 139 6.50 -17.64 -0.45
CA ARG A 139 7.78 -17.56 -1.19
C ARG A 139 8.08 -16.16 -1.69
N PHE A 140 7.07 -15.39 -2.08
CA PHE A 140 7.27 -13.97 -2.42
C PHE A 140 7.60 -13.12 -1.19
N TRP A 141 7.02 -13.42 -0.04
CA TRP A 141 7.38 -12.84 1.25
C TRP A 141 8.86 -13.05 1.57
N GLU A 142 9.37 -14.30 1.47
CA GLU A 142 10.78 -14.65 1.67
C GLU A 142 11.70 -13.96 0.65
N TYR A 143 11.27 -13.93 -0.63
CA TYR A 143 12.00 -13.21 -1.67
C TYR A 143 12.16 -11.73 -1.34
N LEU A 144 11.15 -11.05 -0.83
CA LEU A 144 11.25 -9.63 -0.46
C LEU A 144 12.23 -9.38 0.68
N LEU A 145 12.39 -10.32 1.61
CA LEU A 145 13.37 -10.22 2.71
C LEU A 145 14.81 -10.48 2.27
N SER A 146 15.01 -11.18 1.15
CA SER A 146 16.33 -11.61 0.68
C SER A 146 16.78 -10.96 -0.63
N THR A 147 15.96 -10.07 -1.21
CA THR A 147 16.26 -9.45 -2.52
C THR A 147 16.96 -8.10 -2.39
N THR A 148 17.51 -7.65 -3.52
CA THR A 148 18.14 -6.34 -3.67
C THR A 148 17.16 -5.30 -4.21
N GLN A 149 17.49 -4.03 -4.02
CA GLN A 149 16.73 -2.91 -4.59
C GLN A 149 16.83 -2.92 -6.12
N LEU A 150 15.72 -2.63 -6.81
CA LEU A 150 15.69 -2.62 -8.29
C LEU A 150 16.60 -1.54 -8.89
N ARG A 151 16.63 -0.34 -8.27
CA ARG A 151 17.44 0.79 -8.74
C ARG A 151 18.90 0.72 -8.30
N HIS A 152 19.18 0.00 -7.23
CA HIS A 152 20.51 -0.15 -6.64
C HIS A 152 20.79 -1.63 -6.34
N PRO A 153 21.14 -2.43 -7.36
CA PRO A 153 21.28 -3.89 -7.21
C PRO A 153 22.37 -4.35 -6.22
N LYS A 154 23.24 -3.42 -5.80
CA LYS A 154 24.27 -3.69 -4.76
C LYS A 154 23.74 -3.54 -3.34
N LEU A 155 22.55 -2.98 -3.16
CA LEU A 155 21.95 -2.75 -1.85
C LEU A 155 20.77 -3.70 -1.62
N MET A 156 20.75 -4.34 -0.47
CA MET A 156 19.62 -5.17 -0.04
C MET A 156 18.38 -4.31 0.18
N LEU A 157 17.22 -4.90 -0.03
CA LEU A 157 15.96 -4.29 0.36
C LEU A 157 15.89 -4.24 1.89
N THR A 158 15.51 -3.09 2.46
CA THR A 158 15.33 -2.99 3.92
C THR A 158 14.06 -3.73 4.34
N VAL A 159 14.04 -4.28 5.56
CA VAL A 159 12.86 -4.96 6.12
C VAL A 159 11.61 -4.07 6.06
N ASN A 160 11.73 -2.79 6.38
CA ASN A 160 10.61 -1.85 6.29
C ASN A 160 10.10 -1.61 4.85
N SER A 161 10.99 -1.66 3.87
CA SER A 161 10.58 -1.61 2.46
C SER A 161 9.88 -2.91 2.05
N ALA A 162 10.42 -4.07 2.45
CA ALA A 162 9.80 -5.38 2.21
C ALA A 162 8.40 -5.45 2.83
N ALA A 163 8.24 -5.04 4.10
CA ALA A 163 6.96 -4.95 4.78
C ALA A 163 5.95 -4.08 4.03
N GLY A 164 6.40 -2.89 3.61
CA GLY A 164 5.57 -1.99 2.81
C GLY A 164 5.21 -2.54 1.43
N TYR A 165 6.09 -3.30 0.79
CA TYR A 165 5.83 -3.93 -0.52
C TYR A 165 4.89 -5.12 -0.38
N PHE A 166 5.09 -5.95 0.63
CA PHE A 166 4.20 -7.07 0.90
C PHE A 166 2.79 -6.60 1.28
N SER A 167 2.67 -5.55 2.08
CA SER A 167 1.38 -4.91 2.38
C SER A 167 0.65 -4.42 1.12
N THR A 168 1.39 -3.86 0.13
CA THR A 168 0.82 -3.46 -1.16
C THR A 168 0.38 -4.68 -1.98
N PHE A 169 1.15 -5.76 -1.97
CA PHE A 169 0.78 -7.02 -2.63
C PHE A 169 -0.47 -7.64 -2.00
N ARG A 170 -0.58 -7.65 -0.67
CA ARG A 170 -1.79 -8.08 0.04
C ARG A 170 -3.03 -7.25 -0.32
N ALA A 171 -2.84 -5.93 -0.55
CA ALA A 171 -3.94 -5.08 -1.02
C ALA A 171 -4.40 -5.48 -2.44
N LEU A 172 -3.47 -5.83 -3.35
CA LEU A 172 -3.79 -6.35 -4.68
C LEU A 172 -4.59 -7.67 -4.59
N LEU A 173 -4.17 -8.61 -3.73
CA LEU A 173 -4.88 -9.87 -3.52
C LEU A 173 -6.30 -9.62 -3.00
N LYS A 174 -6.47 -8.65 -2.10
CA LYS A 174 -7.80 -8.25 -1.59
C LYS A 174 -8.69 -7.68 -2.69
N GLU A 175 -8.13 -6.88 -3.61
CA GLU A 175 -8.88 -6.40 -4.77
C GLU A 175 -9.27 -7.56 -5.70
N ALA A 176 -8.33 -8.46 -6.03
CA ALA A 176 -8.60 -9.63 -6.86
C ALA A 176 -9.69 -10.54 -6.25
N TYR A 177 -9.70 -10.72 -4.93
CA TYR A 177 -10.75 -11.45 -4.23
C TYR A 177 -12.11 -10.75 -4.32
N LYS A 178 -12.16 -9.42 -4.08
CA LYS A 178 -13.40 -8.63 -4.23
C LYS A 178 -13.96 -8.67 -5.64
N GLU A 179 -13.09 -8.70 -6.64
CA GLU A 179 -13.43 -8.83 -8.05
C GLU A 179 -13.75 -10.28 -8.47
N ARG A 180 -13.70 -11.23 -7.51
CA ARG A 180 -13.96 -12.67 -7.70
C ARG A 180 -13.01 -13.33 -8.71
N LEU A 181 -11.82 -12.79 -8.88
CA LEU A 181 -10.75 -13.37 -9.72
C LEU A 181 -10.00 -14.48 -9.01
N ILE A 182 -9.93 -14.44 -7.68
CA ILE A 182 -9.49 -15.54 -6.82
C ILE A 182 -10.65 -16.00 -5.94
N LYS A 183 -10.71 -17.30 -5.67
CA LYS A 183 -11.86 -17.93 -4.99
C LYS A 183 -11.84 -17.75 -3.49
N GLU A 184 -10.66 -17.72 -2.90
CA GLU A 184 -10.43 -17.65 -1.46
C GLU A 184 -9.74 -16.35 -1.10
N ASN A 185 -10.01 -15.83 0.08
CA ASN A 185 -9.26 -14.69 0.60
C ASN A 185 -7.88 -15.18 1.10
N ILE A 186 -6.92 -15.26 0.21
CA ILE A 186 -5.55 -15.73 0.53
C ILE A 186 -4.95 -14.96 1.71
N ASN A 187 -5.33 -13.69 1.90
CA ASN A 187 -4.81 -12.86 2.99
C ASN A 187 -5.12 -13.39 4.40
N ASP A 188 -6.13 -14.25 4.55
CA ASP A 188 -6.49 -14.85 5.84
C ASP A 188 -5.45 -15.87 6.33
N PHE A 189 -4.59 -16.33 5.42
CA PHE A 189 -3.52 -17.31 5.65
C PHE A 189 -2.12 -16.71 5.58
N LEU A 190 -2.00 -15.38 5.35
CA LEU A 190 -0.71 -14.70 5.19
C LEU A 190 -0.36 -13.86 6.42
N GLU A 191 0.83 -14.07 6.94
CA GLU A 191 1.41 -13.20 7.96
C GLU A 191 1.95 -11.91 7.34
N ALA A 192 1.90 -10.83 8.11
CA ALA A 192 2.54 -9.58 7.71
C ALA A 192 4.04 -9.63 7.99
N ILE A 193 4.83 -8.90 7.20
CA ILE A 193 6.22 -8.62 7.60
C ILE A 193 6.16 -7.51 8.66
N GLU A 194 6.70 -7.77 9.83
CA GLU A 194 6.77 -6.78 10.89
C GLU A 194 7.75 -5.66 10.55
N TYR A 195 7.38 -4.43 10.93
CA TYR A 195 8.25 -3.29 10.74
C TYR A 195 9.30 -3.23 11.83
N GLU A 196 10.56 -3.07 11.44
CA GLU A 196 11.63 -2.76 12.38
C GLU A 196 11.49 -1.32 12.90
N GLU A 197 11.66 -1.16 14.20
CA GLU A 197 11.64 0.15 14.84
C GLU A 197 12.95 0.89 14.49
N VAL A 198 12.83 1.94 13.67
CA VAL A 198 13.99 2.76 13.27
C VAL A 198 14.13 3.92 14.26
N LYS A 199 15.28 3.98 14.93
CA LYS A 199 15.63 5.11 15.81
C LYS A 199 15.59 6.43 15.01
N LYS A 200 14.69 7.32 15.39
CA LYS A 200 14.52 8.62 14.72
C LYS A 200 15.48 9.63 15.33
N ASN A 201 16.33 10.21 14.49
CA ASN A 201 17.17 11.35 14.88
C ASN A 201 16.35 12.64 14.78
N PHE A 202 16.43 13.46 15.80
CA PHE A 202 15.89 14.83 15.83
C PHE A 202 16.96 15.79 16.39
N LEU A 203 16.76 17.09 16.23
CA LEU A 203 17.65 18.10 16.77
C LEU A 203 17.23 18.47 18.21
N THR A 204 18.21 18.63 19.10
CA THR A 204 17.95 19.22 20.41
C THR A 204 17.75 20.74 20.30
N ALA A 205 17.26 21.38 21.36
CA ALA A 205 17.08 22.83 21.35
C ALA A 205 18.40 23.58 21.14
N GLU A 206 19.52 23.07 21.70
CA GLU A 206 20.86 23.62 21.56
C GLU A 206 21.34 23.48 20.11
N GLU A 207 21.11 22.34 19.47
CA GLU A 207 21.45 22.10 18.06
C GLU A 207 20.64 23.00 17.11
N VAL A 208 19.35 23.23 17.41
CA VAL A 208 18.53 24.18 16.64
C VAL A 208 19.08 25.60 16.75
N LYS A 209 19.46 26.05 17.96
CA LYS A 209 20.08 27.37 18.18
C LYS A 209 21.43 27.47 17.47
N ALA A 210 22.25 26.43 17.50
CA ALA A 210 23.53 26.39 16.78
C ALA A 210 23.31 26.50 15.27
N LEU A 211 22.36 25.72 14.74
CA LEU A 211 21.99 25.73 13.32
C LEU A 211 21.51 27.12 12.88
N ALA A 212 20.66 27.77 13.68
CA ALA A 212 20.14 29.10 13.38
C ALA A 212 21.27 30.18 13.31
N ARG A 213 22.28 30.07 14.18
CA ARG A 213 23.43 30.99 14.21
C ARG A 213 24.43 30.72 13.09
N THR A 214 24.48 29.50 12.57
CA THR A 214 25.45 29.13 11.54
C THR A 214 25.08 29.76 10.19
N PRO A 215 26.01 30.45 9.51
CA PRO A 215 25.81 30.94 8.16
C PRO A 215 25.45 29.78 7.20
N CYS A 216 24.60 30.08 6.23
CA CYS A 216 24.24 29.16 5.16
C CYS A 216 24.40 29.92 3.80
N GLU A 217 25.13 29.35 2.88
CA GLU A 217 25.32 29.91 1.55
C GLU A 217 24.02 30.14 0.78
N ILE A 218 23.02 29.29 1.07
CA ILE A 218 21.69 29.34 0.44
C ILE A 218 20.69 29.87 1.44
N ASP A 219 20.43 31.17 1.46
CA ASP A 219 19.54 31.84 2.40
C ASP A 219 18.14 31.23 2.42
N VAL A 220 17.53 30.94 1.28
CA VAL A 220 16.20 30.33 1.22
C VAL A 220 16.18 28.94 1.82
N LEU A 221 17.25 28.15 1.75
CA LEU A 221 17.36 26.85 2.44
C LEU A 221 17.34 27.04 3.96
N LYS A 222 18.12 28.00 4.47
CA LYS A 222 18.17 28.32 5.90
C LYS A 222 16.80 28.73 6.41
N ARG A 223 16.16 29.71 5.78
CA ARG A 223 14.84 30.21 6.19
C ARG A 223 13.78 29.10 6.13
N ALA A 224 13.67 28.34 5.04
CA ALA A 224 12.73 27.25 4.86
C ALA A 224 12.95 26.12 5.89
N SER A 225 14.20 25.81 6.22
CA SER A 225 14.56 24.77 7.20
C SER A 225 14.17 25.18 8.63
N LEU A 226 14.51 26.39 9.05
CA LEU A 226 14.14 26.92 10.36
C LEU A 226 12.63 27.06 10.47
N PHE A 227 11.96 27.51 9.42
CA PHE A 227 10.49 27.56 9.35
C PHE A 227 9.85 26.17 9.52
N SER A 228 10.44 25.13 8.89
CA SER A 228 9.98 23.74 9.10
C SER A 228 10.17 23.27 10.53
N ILE A 229 11.27 23.67 11.20
CA ILE A 229 11.54 23.34 12.61
C ILE A 229 10.51 24.00 13.55
N LEU A 230 10.08 25.23 13.24
CA LEU A 230 9.14 25.97 14.07
C LEU A 230 7.67 25.62 13.80
N THR A 231 7.32 25.19 12.59
CA THR A 231 5.94 24.90 12.19
C THR A 231 5.59 23.41 12.10
N GLY A 232 6.59 22.54 11.97
CA GLY A 232 6.41 21.13 11.69
C GLY A 232 5.92 20.81 10.28
N LEU A 233 5.84 21.78 9.37
CA LEU A 233 5.38 21.58 8.00
C LEU A 233 6.28 20.63 7.20
N ARG A 234 5.66 19.86 6.30
CA ARG A 234 6.41 19.02 5.37
C ARG A 234 7.08 19.87 4.29
N ILE A 235 8.18 19.36 3.72
CA ILE A 235 8.88 20.03 2.62
C ILE A 235 7.96 20.35 1.44
N SER A 236 6.97 19.51 1.14
CA SER A 236 5.99 19.77 0.07
C SER A 236 5.14 20.99 0.34
N ASP A 237 4.73 21.14 1.60
CA ASP A 237 3.84 22.22 2.01
C ASP A 237 4.60 23.55 2.04
N ILE A 238 5.87 23.54 2.46
CA ILE A 238 6.76 24.72 2.42
C ILE A 238 7.06 25.14 0.97
N ILE A 239 7.34 24.21 0.06
CA ILE A 239 7.59 24.52 -1.35
C ILE A 239 6.38 25.17 -2.02
N SER A 240 5.18 24.81 -1.61
CA SER A 240 3.92 25.31 -2.20
C SER A 240 3.32 26.50 -1.46
N LEU A 241 3.84 26.89 -0.29
CA LEU A 241 3.31 27.98 0.52
C LEU A 241 3.36 29.31 -0.22
N LYS A 242 2.22 30.02 -0.29
CA LYS A 242 2.08 31.29 -0.96
C LYS A 242 1.83 32.41 0.03
N TRP A 243 2.12 33.64 -0.34
CA TRP A 243 1.83 34.84 0.43
C TRP A 243 0.31 35.05 0.65
N ASP A 244 -0.52 34.58 -0.29
CA ASP A 244 -1.99 34.61 -0.16
C ASP A 244 -2.52 33.68 0.93
N ASP A 245 -1.73 32.64 1.29
CA ASP A 245 -2.05 31.72 2.35
C ASP A 245 -1.75 32.32 3.75
N ILE A 246 -1.03 33.46 3.82
CA ILE A 246 -0.65 34.12 5.08
C ILE A 246 -1.51 35.38 5.26
N ARG A 247 -2.42 35.35 6.21
CA ARG A 247 -3.37 36.42 6.48
C ARG A 247 -3.83 36.41 7.94
N LEU A 248 -4.56 37.44 8.33
CA LEU A 248 -5.18 37.50 9.65
C LEU A 248 -6.26 36.41 9.78
N ASP A 249 -6.33 35.77 10.92
CA ASP A 249 -7.40 34.86 11.31
C ASP A 249 -8.60 35.64 11.90
N ALA A 250 -9.56 34.91 12.46
CA ALA A 250 -10.79 35.49 13.05
C ALA A 250 -10.50 36.36 14.30
N ASP A 251 -9.39 36.09 14.98
CA ASP A 251 -8.96 36.80 16.20
C ASP A 251 -8.06 38.00 15.88
N GLY A 252 -7.76 38.22 14.58
CA GLY A 252 -6.91 39.32 14.11
C GLY A 252 -5.42 39.01 14.21
N GLU A 253 -5.03 37.75 14.45
CA GLU A 253 -3.65 37.30 14.53
C GLU A 253 -3.18 36.70 13.21
N MET A 254 -1.87 36.79 12.94
CA MET A 254 -1.30 36.24 11.69
C MET A 254 -1.30 34.69 11.71
N ALA A 255 -1.88 34.11 10.67
CA ALA A 255 -1.95 32.67 10.50
C ALA A 255 -1.71 32.21 9.05
N MET A 256 -1.30 30.96 8.86
CA MET A 256 -1.27 30.26 7.57
C MET A 256 -2.58 29.48 7.38
N PHE A 257 -3.19 29.65 6.22
CA PHE A 257 -4.35 28.91 5.76
C PHE A 257 -3.90 28.01 4.60
N ILE A 258 -3.54 26.76 4.89
CA ILE A 258 -2.95 25.87 3.90
C ILE A 258 -3.81 24.64 3.67
N ARG A 259 -3.85 24.21 2.44
CA ARG A 259 -4.40 22.91 2.08
C ARG A 259 -3.27 21.87 2.08
N ILE A 260 -3.28 21.01 3.09
CA ILE A 260 -2.25 19.97 3.24
C ILE A 260 -2.27 19.03 2.04
N GLN A 261 -1.21 19.00 1.24
CA GLN A 261 -1.16 18.25 -0.01
C GLN A 261 -1.43 16.75 0.15
N LYS A 262 -0.95 16.16 1.25
CA LYS A 262 -1.13 14.73 1.50
C LYS A 262 -2.56 14.33 1.90
N THR A 263 -3.25 15.18 2.67
CA THR A 263 -4.57 14.86 3.26
C THR A 263 -5.71 15.62 2.61
N GLN A 264 -5.40 16.63 1.77
CA GLN A 264 -6.36 17.55 1.13
C GLN A 264 -7.28 18.32 2.12
N LYS A 265 -6.90 18.33 3.41
CA LYS A 265 -7.63 19.09 4.44
C LYS A 265 -7.10 20.51 4.53
N GLU A 266 -7.99 21.46 4.78
CA GLU A 266 -7.61 22.81 5.18
C GLU A 266 -7.15 22.82 6.62
N SER A 267 -6.06 23.53 6.90
CA SER A 267 -5.49 23.67 8.22
C SER A 267 -5.07 25.11 8.46
N ILE A 268 -5.34 25.61 9.66
CA ILE A 268 -4.97 26.94 10.11
C ILE A 268 -3.86 26.80 11.13
N HIS A 269 -2.73 27.43 10.86
CA HIS A 269 -1.56 27.42 11.74
C HIS A 269 -1.21 28.84 12.15
N PRO A 270 -1.28 29.18 13.45
CA PRO A 270 -0.83 30.46 13.95
C PRO A 270 0.64 30.72 13.65
N LEU A 271 0.98 31.96 13.34
CA LEU A 271 2.35 32.38 13.03
C LEU A 271 2.88 33.36 14.07
N SER A 272 4.00 32.99 14.74
CA SER A 272 4.71 33.92 15.60
C SER A 272 5.48 34.97 14.81
N PRO A 273 5.84 36.11 15.41
CA PRO A 273 6.72 37.09 14.76
C PRO A 273 8.04 36.51 14.22
N GLU A 274 8.62 35.54 14.93
CA GLU A 274 9.84 34.85 14.50
C GLU A 274 9.61 34.03 13.23
N MET A 275 8.47 33.29 13.14
CA MET A 275 8.09 32.57 11.93
C MET A 275 7.85 33.49 10.75
N LEU A 276 7.22 34.65 10.99
CA LEU A 276 7.00 35.67 9.96
C LEU A 276 8.32 36.26 9.45
N ALA A 277 9.27 36.53 10.34
CA ALA A 277 10.59 37.00 9.95
C ALA A 277 11.32 36.03 9.02
N LEU A 278 11.15 34.74 9.21
CA LEU A 278 11.70 33.71 8.31
C LEU A 278 11.03 33.70 6.92
N CYS A 279 9.78 34.15 6.82
CA CYS A 279 9.11 34.30 5.53
C CYS A 279 9.77 35.42 4.70
N GLY A 280 10.32 36.45 5.35
CA GLY A 280 10.90 37.63 4.68
C GLY A 280 9.84 38.70 4.44
N GLU A 281 10.16 39.65 3.55
CA GLU A 281 9.26 40.74 3.18
C GLU A 281 8.04 40.19 2.41
N ARG A 282 6.86 40.72 2.74
CA ARG A 282 5.62 40.32 2.06
C ARG A 282 5.70 40.65 0.56
N SER A 283 5.37 39.64 -0.25
CA SER A 283 5.43 39.73 -1.71
C SER A 283 4.22 38.97 -2.31
N PHE A 284 4.32 38.55 -3.58
CA PHE A 284 3.32 37.72 -4.23
C PHE A 284 3.93 36.39 -4.71
N GLY A 285 3.07 35.38 -4.85
CA GLY A 285 3.49 34.05 -5.24
C GLY A 285 4.05 33.25 -4.06
N LEU A 286 5.11 32.49 -4.31
CA LEU A 286 5.70 31.58 -3.31
C LEU A 286 6.48 32.36 -2.23
N VAL A 287 6.28 32.01 -0.96
CA VAL A 287 7.01 32.55 0.19
C VAL A 287 8.50 32.19 0.12
N PHE A 288 8.79 30.92 -0.11
CA PHE A 288 10.17 30.41 -0.24
C PHE A 288 10.53 30.21 -1.72
N LYS A 289 10.47 31.31 -2.50
CA LYS A 289 10.78 31.31 -3.94
C LYS A 289 12.17 30.74 -4.21
N GLY A 290 12.26 29.74 -5.10
CA GLY A 290 13.50 29.06 -5.46
C GLY A 290 13.87 27.86 -4.56
N PHE A 291 13.21 27.66 -3.41
CA PHE A 291 13.43 26.49 -2.59
C PHE A 291 12.90 25.22 -3.27
N ASN A 292 13.71 24.17 -3.28
CA ASN A 292 13.36 22.90 -3.92
C ASN A 292 13.96 21.69 -3.18
N ARG A 293 13.54 20.49 -3.57
CA ARG A 293 13.93 19.22 -2.91
C ARG A 293 15.43 18.91 -3.01
N SER A 294 16.14 19.38 -4.04
CA SER A 294 17.59 19.11 -4.19
C SER A 294 18.40 19.82 -3.12
N MET A 295 17.96 21.02 -2.69
CA MET A 295 18.61 21.76 -1.58
C MET A 295 18.54 21.03 -0.25
N ALA A 296 17.49 20.21 -0.04
CA ALA A 296 17.32 19.37 1.16
C ALA A 296 18.20 18.11 1.17
N GLN A 297 19.11 17.94 0.22
CA GLN A 297 20.05 16.82 0.14
C GLN A 297 21.46 17.27 0.52
N TYR A 298 22.34 17.43 -0.47
CA TYR A 298 23.73 17.77 -0.22
C TYR A 298 23.93 19.15 0.45
N PRO A 299 23.30 20.25 -0.01
CA PRO A 299 23.46 21.56 0.65
C PRO A 299 23.03 21.56 2.12
N LEU A 300 21.91 20.91 2.45
CA LEU A 300 21.47 20.79 3.83
C LEU A 300 22.48 20.01 4.70
N LYS A 301 23.06 18.94 4.15
CA LYS A 301 24.05 18.14 4.86
C LYS A 301 25.31 18.93 5.20
N GLU A 302 25.80 19.74 4.25
CA GLU A 302 26.97 20.58 4.48
C GLU A 302 26.69 21.68 5.52
N TRP A 303 25.53 22.31 5.48
CA TRP A 303 25.13 23.30 6.48
C TRP A 303 24.98 22.71 7.90
N LEU A 304 24.36 21.52 8.01
CA LEU A 304 24.29 20.78 9.30
C LEU A 304 25.67 20.45 9.84
N LYS A 305 26.61 20.03 8.98
CA LYS A 305 28.00 19.75 9.34
C LYS A 305 28.72 21.03 9.82
N ALA A 306 28.53 22.15 9.12
CA ALA A 306 29.08 23.45 9.55
C ALA A 306 28.54 23.90 10.93
N ALA A 307 27.31 23.53 11.27
CA ALA A 307 26.72 23.76 12.60
C ALA A 307 27.21 22.77 13.68
N GLY A 308 28.15 21.87 13.37
CA GLY A 308 28.64 20.85 14.29
C GLY A 308 27.71 19.65 14.51
N ILE A 309 26.68 19.50 13.68
CA ILE A 309 25.70 18.42 13.79
C ILE A 309 26.17 17.20 12.98
N THR A 310 26.66 16.17 13.66
CA THR A 310 27.26 14.96 13.06
C THR A 310 26.25 13.85 12.79
N LYS A 311 25.11 13.84 13.49
CA LYS A 311 24.06 12.85 13.30
C LYS A 311 23.33 13.01 11.96
N ARG A 312 22.86 11.91 11.39
CA ARG A 312 22.15 11.95 10.12
C ARG A 312 20.76 12.59 10.30
N VAL A 313 20.61 13.81 9.83
CA VAL A 313 19.35 14.56 9.82
C VAL A 313 18.97 14.85 8.37
N THR A 314 17.72 14.54 8.00
CA THR A 314 17.12 14.90 6.71
C THR A 314 16.10 16.01 6.94
N PHE A 315 15.68 16.72 5.91
CA PHE A 315 14.67 17.79 6.03
C PHE A 315 13.38 17.31 6.74
N HIS A 316 12.95 16.07 6.52
CA HIS A 316 11.77 15.51 7.19
C HIS A 316 11.97 15.38 8.72
N ARG A 317 13.21 15.30 9.19
CA ARG A 317 13.52 15.24 10.64
C ARG A 317 13.30 16.58 11.37
N PHE A 318 13.16 17.67 10.65
CA PHE A 318 12.76 18.96 11.24
C PHE A 318 11.34 18.90 11.82
N ARG A 319 10.45 18.19 11.15
CA ARG A 319 9.12 17.91 11.67
C ARG A 319 9.14 16.99 12.90
N ASP A 320 10.03 15.99 12.92
CA ASP A 320 10.26 15.16 14.11
C ASP A 320 10.85 16.01 15.25
N THR A 321 11.72 16.96 14.93
CA THR A 321 12.31 17.95 15.87
C THR A 321 11.20 18.84 16.46
N PHE A 322 10.36 19.43 15.64
CA PHE A 322 9.20 20.22 16.10
C PHE A 322 8.36 19.43 17.11
N ALA A 323 7.93 18.22 16.73
CA ALA A 323 7.10 17.38 17.60
C ALA A 323 7.76 17.10 18.95
N THR A 324 9.04 16.71 18.94
CA THR A 324 9.78 16.36 20.14
C THR A 324 10.01 17.57 21.04
N LEU A 325 10.39 18.72 20.47
CA LEU A 325 10.60 19.95 21.24
C LEU A 325 9.31 20.51 21.83
N GLN A 326 8.19 20.45 21.11
CA GLN A 326 6.88 20.86 21.61
C GLN A 326 6.43 20.00 22.80
N LEU A 327 6.55 18.67 22.67
CA LEU A 327 6.25 17.76 23.79
C LEU A 327 7.18 17.97 24.99
N ALA A 328 8.49 18.21 24.75
CA ALA A 328 9.45 18.53 25.80
C ALA A 328 9.14 19.86 26.50
N ALA A 329 8.57 20.83 25.78
CA ALA A 329 8.10 22.11 26.33
C ALA A 329 6.77 21.99 27.11
N GLY A 330 6.14 20.80 27.16
CA GLY A 330 4.90 20.55 27.89
C GLY A 330 3.63 20.72 27.06
N THR A 331 3.73 20.93 25.75
CA THR A 331 2.55 20.96 24.87
C THR A 331 1.91 19.58 24.85
N ASP A 332 0.59 19.50 25.01
CA ASP A 332 -0.11 18.23 25.02
C ASP A 332 -0.06 17.52 23.63
N ILE A 333 -0.10 16.19 23.66
CA ILE A 333 0.06 15.36 22.46
C ILE A 333 -1.05 15.57 21.40
N TYR A 334 -2.26 15.91 21.80
CA TYR A 334 -3.37 16.15 20.87
C TYR A 334 -3.15 17.48 20.14
N THR A 335 -2.70 18.52 20.84
CA THR A 335 -2.31 19.80 20.24
C THR A 335 -1.17 19.62 19.25
N VAL A 336 -0.09 18.91 19.63
CA VAL A 336 1.01 18.59 18.71
C VAL A 336 0.51 17.77 17.52
N SER A 337 -0.38 16.81 17.74
CA SER A 337 -0.96 16.00 16.67
C SER A 337 -1.77 16.83 15.68
N LYS A 338 -2.56 17.81 16.17
CA LYS A 338 -3.29 18.77 15.34
C LYS A 338 -2.35 19.69 14.56
N MET A 339 -1.34 20.25 15.21
CA MET A 339 -0.30 21.08 14.57
C MET A 339 0.43 20.34 13.45
N LEU A 340 0.58 19.03 13.60
CA LEU A 340 1.19 18.15 12.60
C LEU A 340 0.19 17.61 11.55
N ASP A 341 -1.10 17.94 11.63
CA ASP A 341 -2.14 17.40 10.76
C ASP A 341 -2.11 15.85 10.66
N HIS A 342 -1.88 15.20 11.80
CA HIS A 342 -1.93 13.75 11.85
C HIS A 342 -3.40 13.28 11.90
N ALA A 343 -3.75 12.34 11.01
CA ALA A 343 -5.08 11.75 11.00
C ALA A 343 -5.37 10.91 12.26
N ASN A 344 -4.31 10.39 12.91
CA ASN A 344 -4.40 9.61 14.14
C ASN A 344 -3.28 10.04 15.10
N VAL A 345 -3.64 10.29 16.37
CA VAL A 345 -2.72 10.67 17.45
C VAL A 345 -1.64 9.60 17.70
N THR A 346 -1.93 8.34 17.40
CA THR A 346 -0.96 7.21 17.47
C THR A 346 0.31 7.52 16.68
N THR A 347 0.21 8.28 15.58
CA THR A 347 1.39 8.72 14.80
C THR A 347 2.27 9.68 15.60
N THR A 348 1.71 10.42 16.56
CA THR A 348 2.43 11.38 17.43
C THR A 348 2.98 10.71 18.68
N GLN A 349 2.40 9.58 19.12
CA GLN A 349 2.84 8.85 20.32
C GLN A 349 4.30 8.37 20.24
N ILE A 350 4.83 8.17 19.03
CA ILE A 350 6.24 7.80 18.83
C ILE A 350 7.20 8.88 19.37
N TYR A 351 6.80 10.15 19.34
CA TYR A 351 7.62 11.25 19.88
C TYR A 351 7.54 11.36 21.41
N ALA A 352 6.40 11.02 21.99
CA ALA A 352 6.22 10.99 23.44
C ALA A 352 7.16 9.99 24.13
N LYS A 353 7.47 8.87 23.46
CA LYS A 353 8.46 7.88 23.95
C LYS A 353 9.90 8.43 24.01
N LEU A 354 10.20 9.50 23.27
CA LEU A 354 11.52 10.09 23.16
C LEU A 354 11.79 11.16 24.23
N VAL A 355 10.74 11.59 24.96
CA VAL A 355 10.82 12.69 25.96
C VAL A 355 10.74 12.11 27.37
N ASP A 356 11.87 11.62 27.87
CA ASP A 356 11.97 11.07 29.26
C ASP A 356 11.91 12.14 30.38
N SER A 357 12.21 13.41 30.07
CA SER A 357 12.20 14.51 31.05
C SER A 357 10.81 14.75 31.64
N THR A 358 9.76 14.59 30.87
CA THR A 358 8.37 14.84 31.28
C THR A 358 7.92 13.93 32.44
N LYS A 359 8.52 12.74 32.60
CA LYS A 359 8.20 11.82 33.72
C LYS A 359 8.68 12.37 35.07
N ARG A 360 9.87 12.96 35.10
CA ARG A 360 10.41 13.58 36.31
C ARG A 360 9.60 14.82 36.70
N ASP A 361 9.35 15.70 35.74
CA ASP A 361 8.56 16.92 35.96
C ASP A 361 7.13 16.62 36.44
N THR A 362 6.56 15.48 36.04
CA THR A 362 5.22 15.07 36.48
C THR A 362 5.18 14.66 37.94
N VAL A 363 6.22 14.02 38.43
CA VAL A 363 6.29 13.62 39.86
C VAL A 363 6.32 14.84 40.78
N ASP A 364 6.96 15.92 40.34
CA ASP A 364 7.08 17.18 41.13
C ASP A 364 5.84 18.07 41.11
N ARG A 365 4.84 17.76 40.30
CA ARG A 365 3.58 18.53 40.17
C ARG A 365 2.59 18.26 41.30
N ILE A 366 2.64 17.09 41.93
CA ILE A 366 1.76 16.73 43.05
C ILE A 366 2.56 16.89 44.33
N LYS A 367 2.25 17.94 45.07
CA LYS A 367 2.83 18.21 46.40
C LYS A 367 1.79 17.94 47.47
N LEU A 368 2.17 17.28 48.55
CA LEU A 368 1.29 16.98 49.69
C LEU A 368 1.23 18.15 50.70
N LYS A 369 1.96 19.23 50.45
CA LYS A 369 1.91 20.49 51.21
C LYS A 369 2.03 21.67 50.27
#